data_e68672af512888a8e9c2239e95f88256
#
_entry.id   e68672af512888a8e9c2239e95f88256
#
_cell.length_a   1.000
_cell.length_b   1.000
_cell.length_c   1.000
_cell.angle_alpha   90.00
_cell.angle_beta   90.00
_cell.angle_gamma   90.00
#
_symmetry.space_group_name_H-M   'P 1'
#
loop_
_entity.id
_entity.type
_entity.pdbx_description
1 polymer ?
#
loop_
_entity_poly.entity_id
_entity_poly.type
_entity_poly.pdbx_seq_one_letter_code
_entity_poly.pdbx_strand_id
1 'polypeptide(L)'
;MTSITTRLTERYALPHPFTQAGMAFAGERSDLAIAVCKAGGIGAIGVGFMPGEELRRTIGTIRGATDRPFNINFITCFGNEEQVKVAAEEKVPVVSFHWGHPPADQIKRLKDAGCDIWVQVGTVEDGERAVEYGADVIVAQGWEAGGHNYGGMGAMALIPAMVDAVGDRALVLAAGGIADGRAVAAALSLGADGVWVGTRLVASSEAHVHPEHHKRLIAASGHDTTRSGVFGPEMPDFNPMRLLKVRVTEEFEGRLEDVPTERDNEPVIGQTVFLGQPHEKKRFDVILPTPDTTGDFEEMAWLAGQGVGMITDIRPAGQIVEEMMNDATDVLTRLGRTMPVAAE
;
A
#
# COMPACT_ATOMS: atom_id res chain seq x y z
N MET A 1 -28.88 -2.62 1.67
CA MET A 1 -27.68 -2.28 0.89
C MET A 1 -27.21 -3.54 0.18
N THR A 2 -27.01 -3.50 -1.13
CA THR A 2 -26.40 -4.61 -1.90
C THR A 2 -24.91 -4.63 -1.60
N SER A 3 -24.39 -5.70 -1.00
CA SER A 3 -22.94 -5.90 -0.80
C SER A 3 -22.34 -6.50 -2.06
N ILE A 4 -21.12 -6.08 -2.41
CA ILE A 4 -20.35 -6.70 -3.49
C ILE A 4 -19.73 -7.97 -2.92
N THR A 5 -20.12 -9.15 -3.44
CA THR A 5 -19.56 -10.44 -3.05
C THR A 5 -18.43 -10.83 -4.01
N THR A 6 -17.29 -11.20 -3.47
CA THR A 6 -16.12 -11.70 -4.19
C THR A 6 -15.50 -12.85 -3.40
N ARG A 7 -14.56 -13.60 -4.00
CA ARG A 7 -13.81 -14.65 -3.28
C ARG A 7 -13.07 -14.10 -2.04
N LEU A 8 -12.61 -12.82 -2.07
CA LEU A 8 -12.00 -12.17 -0.92
C LEU A 8 -13.00 -11.98 0.23
N THR A 9 -14.20 -11.46 -0.08
CA THR A 9 -15.24 -11.25 0.95
C THR A 9 -15.72 -12.55 1.54
N GLU A 10 -15.84 -13.61 0.75
CA GLU A 10 -16.22 -14.94 1.22
C GLU A 10 -15.13 -15.56 2.12
N ARG A 11 -13.85 -15.50 1.70
CA ARG A 11 -12.73 -16.07 2.45
C ARG A 11 -12.57 -15.48 3.84
N TYR A 12 -12.75 -14.16 3.96
CA TYR A 12 -12.48 -13.42 5.20
C TYR A 12 -13.76 -12.93 5.91
N ALA A 13 -14.92 -13.31 5.44
CA ALA A 13 -16.23 -12.85 5.95
C ALA A 13 -16.33 -11.31 6.03
N LEU A 14 -15.95 -10.62 4.95
CA LEU A 14 -15.89 -9.16 4.88
C LEU A 14 -17.18 -8.57 4.28
N PRO A 15 -17.64 -7.41 4.77
CA PRO A 15 -18.64 -6.59 4.09
C PRO A 15 -18.18 -6.06 2.73
N HIS A 16 -16.87 -5.76 2.59
CA HIS A 16 -16.31 -5.07 1.43
C HIS A 16 -15.04 -5.73 0.91
N PRO A 17 -14.87 -5.88 -0.42
CA PRO A 17 -13.62 -6.35 -1.03
C PRO A 17 -12.56 -5.24 -1.05
N PHE A 18 -12.31 -4.64 0.12
CA PHE A 18 -11.44 -3.48 0.31
C PHE A 18 -10.32 -3.80 1.29
N THR A 19 -9.08 -3.47 0.91
CA THR A 19 -7.92 -3.67 1.76
C THR A 19 -7.04 -2.43 1.79
N GLN A 20 -6.50 -2.12 2.96
CA GLN A 20 -5.50 -1.08 3.14
C GLN A 20 -4.14 -1.58 2.65
N ALA A 21 -3.42 -0.78 1.88
CA ALA A 21 -2.02 -1.03 1.56
C ALA A 21 -1.15 -1.01 2.82
N GLY A 22 -0.17 -1.90 2.88
CA GLY A 22 0.88 -1.81 3.87
C GLY A 22 1.76 -0.59 3.61
N MET A 23 1.80 0.33 4.56
CA MET A 23 2.52 1.60 4.43
C MET A 23 3.35 1.84 5.69
N ALA A 24 4.68 1.82 5.54
CA ALA A 24 5.56 2.31 6.60
C ALA A 24 5.26 3.79 6.88
N PHE A 25 5.51 4.25 8.08
CA PHE A 25 5.19 5.59 8.58
C PHE A 25 3.68 5.90 8.58
N ALA A 26 3.05 6.08 7.42
CA ALA A 26 1.63 6.45 7.32
C ALA A 26 0.67 5.44 7.97
N GLY A 27 1.00 4.16 7.87
CA GLY A 27 0.20 3.04 8.38
C GLY A 27 0.95 2.19 9.42
N GLU A 28 1.91 2.75 10.15
CA GLU A 28 2.62 2.04 11.23
C GLU A 28 1.85 2.02 12.56
N ARG A 29 0.94 3.00 12.77
CA ARG A 29 0.06 3.04 13.95
C ARG A 29 -1.22 2.28 13.70
N SER A 30 -1.78 1.73 14.77
CA SER A 30 -2.98 0.90 14.71
C SER A 30 -4.26 1.64 14.29
N ASP A 31 -4.31 2.98 14.44
CA ASP A 31 -5.54 3.77 14.24
C ASP A 31 -6.13 3.60 12.85
N LEU A 32 -5.29 3.73 11.80
CA LEU A 32 -5.73 3.57 10.42
C LEU A 32 -6.22 2.13 10.14
N ALA A 33 -5.46 1.13 10.58
CA ALA A 33 -5.84 -0.27 10.40
C ALA A 33 -7.17 -0.60 11.11
N ILE A 34 -7.35 -0.13 12.34
CA ILE A 34 -8.58 -0.30 13.12
C ILE A 34 -9.77 0.36 12.42
N ALA A 35 -9.60 1.59 11.90
CA ALA A 35 -10.67 2.31 11.20
C ALA A 35 -11.13 1.56 9.94
N VAL A 36 -10.18 1.07 9.13
CA VAL A 36 -10.49 0.27 7.93
C VAL A 36 -11.16 -1.06 8.29
N CYS A 37 -10.66 -1.77 9.31
CA CYS A 37 -11.29 -3.01 9.77
C CYS A 37 -12.74 -2.78 10.24
N LYS A 38 -12.98 -1.75 11.04
CA LYS A 38 -14.33 -1.41 11.52
C LYS A 38 -15.28 -1.04 10.38
N ALA A 39 -14.78 -0.41 9.33
CA ALA A 39 -15.56 -0.10 8.14
C ALA A 39 -15.81 -1.31 7.22
N GLY A 40 -15.29 -2.49 7.54
CA GLY A 40 -15.60 -3.74 6.83
C GLY A 40 -14.59 -4.17 5.79
N GLY A 41 -13.41 -3.57 5.75
CA GLY A 41 -12.25 -4.00 4.97
C GLY A 41 -11.20 -4.74 5.81
N ILE A 42 -10.02 -4.98 5.23
CA ILE A 42 -8.82 -5.46 5.93
C ILE A 42 -7.86 -4.29 6.10
N GLY A 43 -7.66 -3.85 7.35
CA GLY A 43 -6.64 -2.87 7.71
C GLY A 43 -5.24 -3.47 7.72
N ALA A 44 -4.22 -2.65 7.54
CA ALA A 44 -2.83 -3.12 7.49
C ALA A 44 -1.88 -2.29 8.34
N ILE A 45 -0.90 -2.95 8.95
CA ILE A 45 0.27 -2.32 9.57
C ILE A 45 1.46 -2.48 8.65
N GLY A 46 2.10 -1.38 8.26
CA GLY A 46 3.40 -1.41 7.62
C GLY A 46 4.50 -1.45 8.69
N VAL A 47 5.12 -2.61 8.86
CA VAL A 47 6.09 -2.83 9.95
C VAL A 47 7.33 -1.95 9.82
N GLY A 48 7.82 -1.74 8.58
CA GLY A 48 9.04 -0.97 8.36
C GLY A 48 10.18 -1.47 9.25
N PHE A 49 10.62 -0.61 10.16
CA PHE A 49 11.69 -0.91 11.11
C PHE A 49 11.20 -1.18 12.55
N MET A 50 9.88 -1.38 12.73
CA MET A 50 9.27 -1.59 14.05
C MET A 50 9.87 -2.80 14.78
N PRO A 51 10.33 -2.68 16.05
CA PRO A 51 10.80 -3.80 16.85
C PRO A 51 9.69 -4.84 17.11
N GLY A 52 10.06 -6.11 17.31
CA GLY A 52 9.11 -7.21 17.53
C GLY A 52 8.18 -7.00 18.73
N GLU A 53 8.68 -6.48 19.85
CA GLU A 53 7.86 -6.18 21.02
C GLU A 53 6.83 -5.06 20.78
N GLU A 54 7.17 -4.08 19.96
CA GLU A 54 6.22 -3.03 19.55
C GLU A 54 5.18 -3.58 18.61
N LEU A 55 5.57 -4.43 17.64
CA LEU A 55 4.64 -5.14 16.79
C LEU A 55 3.65 -5.98 17.60
N ARG A 56 4.11 -6.70 18.63
CA ARG A 56 3.24 -7.48 19.52
C ARG A 56 2.20 -6.59 20.23
N ARG A 57 2.63 -5.45 20.76
CA ARG A 57 1.70 -4.47 21.37
C ARG A 57 0.69 -3.92 20.37
N THR A 58 1.14 -3.60 19.17
CA THR A 58 0.28 -3.10 18.07
C THR A 58 -0.78 -4.15 17.68
N ILE A 59 -0.40 -5.42 17.53
CA ILE A 59 -1.32 -6.54 17.28
C ILE A 59 -2.35 -6.64 18.41
N GLY A 60 -1.91 -6.57 19.66
CA GLY A 60 -2.79 -6.59 20.84
C GLY A 60 -3.78 -5.42 20.84
N THR A 61 -3.36 -4.22 20.44
CA THR A 61 -4.21 -3.04 20.34
C THR A 61 -5.30 -3.22 19.27
N ILE A 62 -4.94 -3.76 18.09
CA ILE A 62 -5.91 -4.02 17.03
C ILE A 62 -6.96 -5.04 17.49
N ARG A 63 -6.52 -6.16 18.08
CA ARG A 63 -7.43 -7.20 18.60
C ARG A 63 -8.34 -6.70 19.72
N GLY A 64 -7.87 -5.79 20.55
CA GLY A 64 -8.67 -5.14 21.56
C GLY A 64 -9.77 -4.21 21.00
N ALA A 65 -9.62 -3.77 19.74
CA ALA A 65 -10.51 -2.83 19.10
C ALA A 65 -11.47 -3.46 18.09
N THR A 66 -11.15 -4.65 17.52
CA THR A 66 -11.94 -5.32 16.49
C THR A 66 -11.61 -6.82 16.40
N ASP A 67 -12.64 -7.64 16.11
CA ASP A 67 -12.50 -9.07 15.81
C ASP A 67 -12.30 -9.35 14.31
N ARG A 68 -12.22 -8.32 13.48
CA ARG A 68 -12.07 -8.47 12.03
C ARG A 68 -10.62 -8.81 11.67
N PRO A 69 -10.40 -9.50 10.53
CA PRO A 69 -9.07 -9.80 10.06
C PRO A 69 -8.29 -8.52 9.72
N PHE A 70 -7.00 -8.55 9.96
CA PHE A 70 -6.05 -7.48 9.66
C PHE A 70 -4.76 -8.07 9.10
N ASN A 71 -3.96 -7.23 8.47
CA ASN A 71 -2.74 -7.59 7.79
C ASN A 71 -1.51 -6.96 8.46
N ILE A 72 -0.44 -7.74 8.58
CA ILE A 72 0.90 -7.25 8.92
C ILE A 72 1.77 -7.30 7.67
N ASN A 73 2.24 -6.14 7.23
CA ASN A 73 2.99 -6.00 5.98
C ASN A 73 4.49 -5.83 6.22
N PHE A 74 5.28 -6.62 5.51
CA PHE A 74 6.75 -6.59 5.56
C PHE A 74 7.35 -6.13 4.22
N ILE A 75 8.47 -5.43 4.31
CA ILE A 75 9.36 -5.19 3.18
C ILE A 75 10.41 -6.29 3.20
N THR A 76 10.42 -7.14 2.17
CA THR A 76 11.16 -8.41 2.17
C THR A 76 12.67 -8.22 2.33
N CYS A 77 13.24 -7.15 1.78
CA CYS A 77 14.69 -6.88 1.84
C CYS A 77 15.19 -6.37 3.21
N PHE A 78 14.31 -6.12 4.20
CA PHE A 78 14.70 -5.53 5.49
C PHE A 78 14.94 -6.57 6.56
N GLY A 79 15.19 -7.74 6.43
CA GLY A 79 15.56 -8.70 7.48
C GLY A 79 14.50 -8.78 8.60
N ASN A 80 13.36 -9.40 8.32
CA ASN A 80 12.18 -9.38 9.19
C ASN A 80 12.06 -10.60 10.12
N GLU A 81 13.13 -11.31 10.45
CA GLU A 81 13.03 -12.62 11.11
C GLU A 81 12.33 -12.55 12.47
N GLU A 82 12.68 -11.55 13.31
CA GLU A 82 12.04 -11.34 14.60
C GLU A 82 10.55 -11.04 14.46
N GLN A 83 10.20 -10.13 13.59
CA GLN A 83 8.83 -9.67 13.37
C GLN A 83 7.95 -10.76 12.74
N VAL A 84 8.49 -11.53 11.82
CA VAL A 84 7.82 -12.72 11.23
C VAL A 84 7.56 -13.76 12.31
N LYS A 85 8.51 -13.97 13.23
CA LYS A 85 8.30 -14.87 14.38
C LYS A 85 7.15 -14.36 15.26
N VAL A 86 7.11 -13.08 15.57
CA VAL A 86 6.00 -12.46 16.32
C VAL A 86 4.67 -12.64 15.60
N ALA A 87 4.60 -12.37 14.29
CA ALA A 87 3.38 -12.55 13.51
C ALA A 87 2.86 -14.00 13.54
N ALA A 88 3.77 -14.99 13.46
CA ALA A 88 3.45 -16.41 13.58
C ALA A 88 2.97 -16.80 14.98
N GLU A 89 3.67 -16.37 16.05
CA GLU A 89 3.29 -16.62 17.44
C GLU A 89 1.92 -16.04 17.77
N GLU A 90 1.66 -14.84 17.28
CA GLU A 90 0.36 -14.16 17.40
C GLU A 90 -0.70 -14.70 16.44
N LYS A 91 -0.38 -15.63 15.54
CA LYS A 91 -1.32 -16.17 14.54
C LYS A 91 -2.09 -15.07 13.83
N VAL A 92 -1.35 -14.12 13.26
CA VAL A 92 -1.93 -13.01 12.52
C VAL A 92 -2.70 -13.56 11.31
N PRO A 93 -3.96 -13.12 11.04
CA PRO A 93 -4.76 -13.72 9.97
C PRO A 93 -4.12 -13.55 8.59
N VAL A 94 -3.51 -12.40 8.32
CA VAL A 94 -2.88 -12.09 7.03
C VAL A 94 -1.48 -11.52 7.25
N VAL A 95 -0.51 -12.05 6.52
CA VAL A 95 0.85 -11.52 6.45
C VAL A 95 1.19 -11.23 5.00
N SER A 96 1.55 -9.99 4.69
CA SER A 96 1.91 -9.61 3.33
C SER A 96 3.36 -9.18 3.21
N PHE A 97 3.91 -9.43 2.02
CA PHE A 97 5.28 -9.10 1.67
C PHE A 97 5.32 -8.22 0.42
N HIS A 98 6.23 -7.29 0.42
CA HIS A 98 6.51 -6.40 -0.69
C HIS A 98 8.01 -6.35 -0.99
N TRP A 99 8.37 -6.19 -2.26
CA TRP A 99 9.73 -6.07 -2.77
C TRP A 99 10.55 -7.36 -2.68
N GLY A 100 10.17 -8.32 -3.50
CA GLY A 100 10.78 -9.63 -3.61
C GLY A 100 9.96 -10.75 -2.96
N HIS A 101 10.55 -11.94 -2.91
CA HIS A 101 9.92 -13.12 -2.35
C HIS A 101 10.48 -13.41 -0.95
N PRO A 102 9.62 -13.64 0.05
CA PRO A 102 10.08 -13.96 1.39
C PRO A 102 10.83 -15.31 1.42
N PRO A 103 11.78 -15.51 2.36
CA PRO A 103 12.45 -16.79 2.55
C PRO A 103 11.48 -17.93 2.81
N ALA A 104 11.78 -19.11 2.25
CA ALA A 104 10.89 -20.29 2.32
C ALA A 104 10.60 -20.75 3.76
N ASP A 105 11.56 -20.62 4.66
CA ASP A 105 11.40 -20.93 6.08
C ASP A 105 10.45 -19.97 6.80
N GLN A 106 10.44 -18.70 6.42
CA GLN A 106 9.49 -17.70 6.93
C GLN A 106 8.07 -18.02 6.43
N ILE A 107 7.91 -18.33 5.13
CA ILE A 107 6.62 -18.77 4.56
C ILE A 107 6.13 -20.01 5.31
N LYS A 108 6.98 -21.03 5.47
CA LYS A 108 6.62 -22.24 6.19
C LYS A 108 6.17 -21.96 7.61
N ARG A 109 6.93 -21.13 8.36
CA ARG A 109 6.59 -20.77 9.75
C ARG A 109 5.21 -20.10 9.86
N LEU A 110 4.92 -19.16 8.97
CA LEU A 110 3.63 -18.45 8.95
C LEU A 110 2.48 -19.37 8.56
N LYS A 111 2.68 -20.23 7.56
CA LYS A 111 1.68 -21.24 7.15
C LYS A 111 1.38 -22.25 8.25
N ASP A 112 2.41 -22.76 8.93
CA ASP A 112 2.26 -23.67 10.08
C ASP A 112 1.49 -23.00 11.24
N ALA A 113 1.56 -21.68 11.37
CA ALA A 113 0.79 -20.90 12.34
C ALA A 113 -0.65 -20.60 11.90
N GLY A 114 -1.01 -20.88 10.63
CA GLY A 114 -2.32 -20.62 10.06
C GLY A 114 -2.49 -19.20 9.48
N CYS A 115 -1.39 -18.51 9.18
CA CYS A 115 -1.43 -17.19 8.53
C CYS A 115 -1.59 -17.37 7.00
N ASP A 116 -2.43 -16.55 6.38
CA ASP A 116 -2.48 -16.41 4.92
C ASP A 116 -1.32 -15.51 4.44
N ILE A 117 -0.69 -15.93 3.35
CA ILE A 117 0.45 -15.24 2.76
C ILE A 117 0.02 -14.45 1.54
N TRP A 118 0.21 -13.14 1.59
CA TRP A 118 -0.03 -12.25 0.47
C TRP A 118 1.29 -11.72 -0.07
N VAL A 119 1.42 -11.58 -1.39
CA VAL A 119 2.65 -11.05 -2.00
C VAL A 119 2.30 -9.96 -3.00
N GLN A 120 2.88 -8.77 -2.81
CA GLN A 120 2.73 -7.64 -3.72
C GLN A 120 3.82 -7.67 -4.78
N VAL A 121 3.39 -7.67 -6.04
CA VAL A 121 4.26 -7.81 -7.22
C VAL A 121 3.93 -6.78 -8.29
N GLY A 122 4.91 -6.47 -9.16
CA GLY A 122 4.76 -5.54 -10.28
C GLY A 122 4.72 -6.23 -11.65
N THR A 123 4.96 -7.55 -11.73
CA THR A 123 4.97 -8.33 -12.98
C THR A 123 4.16 -9.61 -12.84
N VAL A 124 3.71 -10.16 -13.96
CA VAL A 124 2.98 -11.44 -13.99
C VAL A 124 3.89 -12.58 -13.58
N GLU A 125 5.12 -12.58 -14.04
CA GLU A 125 6.13 -13.59 -13.74
C GLU A 125 6.42 -13.68 -12.24
N ASP A 126 6.49 -12.55 -11.54
CA ASP A 126 6.66 -12.54 -10.10
C ASP A 126 5.39 -13.03 -9.37
N GLY A 127 4.20 -12.77 -9.94
CA GLY A 127 2.95 -13.32 -9.43
C GLY A 127 2.89 -14.84 -9.52
N GLU A 128 3.23 -15.42 -10.67
CA GLU A 128 3.32 -16.88 -10.86
C GLU A 128 4.31 -17.50 -9.87
N ARG A 129 5.51 -16.91 -9.76
CA ARG A 129 6.54 -17.34 -8.82
C ARG A 129 6.07 -17.24 -7.37
N ALA A 130 5.38 -16.17 -6.98
CA ALA A 130 4.84 -16.03 -5.62
C ALA A 130 3.84 -17.15 -5.29
N VAL A 131 2.97 -17.54 -6.23
CA VAL A 131 2.05 -18.68 -6.06
C VAL A 131 2.82 -19.99 -5.91
N GLU A 132 3.88 -20.21 -6.68
CA GLU A 132 4.74 -21.39 -6.55
C GLU A 132 5.39 -21.50 -5.17
N TYR A 133 5.73 -20.36 -4.54
CA TYR A 133 6.24 -20.31 -3.17
C TYR A 133 5.15 -20.38 -2.10
N GLY A 134 3.88 -20.43 -2.47
CA GLY A 134 2.76 -20.64 -1.55
C GLY A 134 2.00 -19.38 -1.14
N ALA A 135 2.04 -18.31 -1.93
CA ALA A 135 1.16 -17.18 -1.73
C ALA A 135 -0.31 -17.55 -1.93
N ASP A 136 -1.18 -17.10 -1.03
CA ASP A 136 -2.64 -17.29 -1.12
C ASP A 136 -3.31 -16.16 -1.90
N VAL A 137 -2.68 -14.98 -1.89
CA VAL A 137 -3.19 -13.78 -2.55
C VAL A 137 -2.03 -13.01 -3.20
N ILE A 138 -2.24 -12.59 -4.44
CA ILE A 138 -1.33 -11.75 -5.18
C ILE A 138 -1.88 -10.32 -5.23
N VAL A 139 -1.09 -9.34 -4.80
CA VAL A 139 -1.40 -7.92 -4.96
C VAL A 139 -0.71 -7.42 -6.22
N ALA A 140 -1.48 -7.25 -7.30
CA ALA A 140 -0.99 -6.78 -8.59
C ALA A 140 -0.82 -5.24 -8.56
N GLN A 141 0.42 -4.78 -8.38
CA GLN A 141 0.73 -3.36 -8.26
C GLN A 141 1.02 -2.74 -9.64
N GLY A 142 0.07 -1.96 -10.15
CA GLY A 142 0.22 -1.22 -11.39
C GLY A 142 1.23 -0.05 -11.31
N TRP A 143 1.70 0.37 -12.47
CA TRP A 143 2.63 1.50 -12.66
C TRP A 143 2.19 2.80 -11.97
N GLU A 144 0.90 3.02 -11.81
CA GLU A 144 0.30 4.22 -11.21
C GLU A 144 0.47 4.28 -9.68
N ALA A 145 0.89 3.20 -9.05
CA ALA A 145 0.98 3.11 -7.59
C ALA A 145 2.01 4.08 -7.02
N GLY A 146 1.68 4.67 -5.86
CA GLY A 146 2.61 5.44 -5.04
C GLY A 146 3.54 4.55 -4.23
N GLY A 147 4.65 5.12 -3.75
CA GLY A 147 5.68 4.39 -3.02
C GLY A 147 6.57 3.57 -3.94
N HIS A 148 7.30 2.64 -3.35
CA HIS A 148 8.18 1.74 -4.09
C HIS A 148 7.39 0.92 -5.11
N ASN A 149 7.83 0.95 -6.37
CA ASN A 149 7.11 0.40 -7.51
C ASN A 149 8.09 0.05 -8.62
N TYR A 150 8.29 -1.23 -8.91
CA TYR A 150 9.23 -1.70 -9.92
C TYR A 150 8.58 -2.17 -11.23
N GLY A 151 7.28 -2.43 -11.22
CA GLY A 151 6.55 -2.87 -12.42
C GLY A 151 6.51 -1.83 -13.53
N GLY A 152 6.32 -2.28 -14.77
CA GLY A 152 6.25 -1.45 -15.97
C GLY A 152 4.85 -1.35 -16.59
N MET A 153 3.88 -2.15 -16.11
CA MET A 153 2.52 -2.20 -16.65
C MET A 153 1.57 -1.34 -15.81
N GLY A 154 0.69 -0.59 -16.49
CA GLY A 154 -0.44 0.06 -15.84
C GLY A 154 -1.45 -0.95 -15.29
N ALA A 155 -2.19 -0.58 -14.23
CA ALA A 155 -3.15 -1.46 -13.56
C ALA A 155 -4.19 -2.05 -14.51
N MET A 156 -4.66 -1.25 -15.49
CA MET A 156 -5.66 -1.67 -16.49
C MET A 156 -5.23 -2.88 -17.32
N ALA A 157 -3.93 -3.05 -17.56
CA ALA A 157 -3.37 -4.18 -18.31
C ALA A 157 -2.83 -5.28 -17.38
N LEU A 158 -2.23 -4.90 -16.25
CA LEU A 158 -1.61 -5.86 -15.32
C LEU A 158 -2.66 -6.72 -14.63
N ILE A 159 -3.78 -6.13 -14.18
CA ILE A 159 -4.79 -6.85 -13.40
C ILE A 159 -5.38 -8.04 -14.17
N PRO A 160 -5.94 -7.89 -15.40
CA PRO A 160 -6.49 -9.03 -16.13
C PRO A 160 -5.41 -10.05 -16.49
N ALA A 161 -4.20 -9.63 -16.87
CA ALA A 161 -3.10 -10.53 -17.14
C ALA A 161 -2.70 -11.37 -15.90
N MET A 162 -2.72 -10.76 -14.72
CA MET A 162 -2.47 -11.47 -13.45
C MET A 162 -3.60 -12.45 -13.13
N VAL A 163 -4.87 -12.03 -13.31
CA VAL A 163 -6.04 -12.90 -13.12
C VAL A 163 -5.98 -14.12 -14.03
N ASP A 164 -5.63 -13.93 -15.31
CA ASP A 164 -5.49 -15.02 -16.27
C ASP A 164 -4.36 -15.99 -15.89
N ALA A 165 -3.25 -15.47 -15.35
CA ALA A 165 -2.08 -16.28 -15.01
C ALA A 165 -2.23 -17.06 -13.70
N VAL A 166 -2.84 -16.49 -12.67
CA VAL A 166 -2.85 -17.07 -11.31
C VAL A 166 -4.22 -17.16 -10.65
N GLY A 167 -5.26 -16.60 -11.25
CA GLY A 167 -6.57 -16.44 -10.60
C GLY A 167 -7.28 -17.76 -10.24
N ASP A 168 -6.90 -18.88 -10.83
CA ASP A 168 -7.38 -20.22 -10.49
C ASP A 168 -6.67 -20.81 -9.22
N ARG A 169 -5.50 -20.27 -8.86
CA ARG A 169 -4.63 -20.76 -7.78
C ARG A 169 -4.54 -19.82 -6.58
N ALA A 170 -4.73 -18.52 -6.79
CA ALA A 170 -4.66 -17.49 -5.75
C ALA A 170 -5.72 -16.42 -5.98
N LEU A 171 -6.05 -15.65 -4.94
CA LEU A 171 -6.83 -14.43 -5.10
C LEU A 171 -5.96 -13.32 -5.71
N VAL A 172 -6.57 -12.40 -6.45
CA VAL A 172 -5.87 -11.27 -7.04
C VAL A 172 -6.47 -9.96 -6.53
N LEU A 173 -5.64 -9.11 -5.90
CA LEU A 173 -6.01 -7.76 -5.50
C LEU A 173 -5.41 -6.75 -6.46
N ALA A 174 -6.20 -5.76 -6.83
CA ALA A 174 -5.75 -4.64 -7.67
C ALA A 174 -5.13 -3.54 -6.82
N ALA A 175 -3.95 -3.06 -7.21
CA ALA A 175 -3.27 -1.93 -6.58
C ALA A 175 -2.74 -0.93 -7.61
N GLY A 176 -2.74 0.36 -7.24
CA GLY A 176 -2.27 1.45 -8.11
C GLY A 176 -3.39 2.22 -8.78
N GLY A 177 -3.40 3.54 -8.62
CA GLY A 177 -4.38 4.43 -9.22
C GLY A 177 -5.79 4.40 -8.60
N ILE A 178 -6.04 3.58 -7.60
CA ILE A 178 -7.36 3.39 -6.99
C ILE A 178 -7.58 4.45 -5.89
N ALA A 179 -8.36 5.49 -6.20
CA ALA A 179 -8.61 6.60 -5.28
C ALA A 179 -10.09 6.92 -5.08
N ASP A 180 -10.99 6.29 -5.83
CA ASP A 180 -12.45 6.43 -5.68
C ASP A 180 -13.19 5.14 -6.07
N GLY A 181 -14.53 5.13 -5.90
CA GLY A 181 -15.36 3.96 -6.20
C GLY A 181 -15.42 3.57 -7.68
N ARG A 182 -15.14 4.49 -8.61
CA ARG A 182 -15.07 4.19 -10.06
C ARG A 182 -13.90 3.26 -10.33
N ALA A 183 -12.74 3.54 -9.71
CA ALA A 183 -11.56 2.71 -9.83
C ALA A 183 -11.74 1.34 -9.15
N VAL A 184 -12.47 1.28 -8.02
CA VAL A 184 -12.87 0.00 -7.39
C VAL A 184 -13.72 -0.82 -8.34
N ALA A 185 -14.78 -0.23 -8.92
CA ALA A 185 -15.65 -0.91 -9.88
C ALA A 185 -14.90 -1.42 -11.10
N ALA A 186 -13.97 -0.62 -11.64
CA ALA A 186 -13.12 -1.00 -12.76
C ALA A 186 -12.21 -2.20 -12.40
N ALA A 187 -11.55 -2.17 -11.24
CA ALA A 187 -10.69 -3.25 -10.77
C ALA A 187 -11.45 -4.59 -10.65
N LEU A 188 -12.65 -4.56 -10.05
CA LEU A 188 -13.52 -5.74 -9.94
C LEU A 188 -14.00 -6.23 -11.32
N SER A 189 -14.30 -5.30 -12.24
CA SER A 189 -14.70 -5.65 -13.64
C SER A 189 -13.55 -6.27 -14.44
N LEU A 190 -12.30 -6.01 -14.06
CA LEU A 190 -11.10 -6.63 -14.64
C LEU A 190 -10.80 -8.02 -14.04
N GLY A 191 -11.63 -8.50 -13.12
CA GLY A 191 -11.51 -9.81 -12.51
C GLY A 191 -10.79 -9.86 -11.17
N ALA A 192 -10.39 -8.71 -10.59
CA ALA A 192 -9.81 -8.69 -9.25
C ALA A 192 -10.82 -9.11 -8.18
N ASP A 193 -10.35 -9.80 -7.14
CA ASP A 193 -11.15 -10.21 -5.98
C ASP A 193 -11.35 -9.08 -4.96
N GLY A 194 -10.61 -8.00 -5.09
CA GLY A 194 -10.67 -6.82 -4.22
C GLY A 194 -9.61 -5.79 -4.60
N VAL A 195 -9.54 -4.75 -3.80
CA VAL A 195 -8.63 -3.63 -4.01
C VAL A 195 -7.66 -3.44 -2.84
N TRP A 196 -6.45 -2.94 -3.15
CA TRP A 196 -5.38 -2.61 -2.22
C TRP A 196 -5.09 -1.11 -2.34
N VAL A 197 -5.52 -0.33 -1.35
CA VAL A 197 -5.60 1.13 -1.43
C VAL A 197 -4.57 1.79 -0.53
N GLY A 198 -3.68 2.60 -1.11
CA GLY A 198 -2.65 3.37 -0.39
C GLY A 198 -2.97 4.86 -0.32
N THR A 199 -2.64 5.63 -1.35
CA THR A 199 -2.65 7.10 -1.37
C THR A 199 -3.95 7.73 -0.88
N ARG A 200 -5.13 7.16 -1.22
CA ARG A 200 -6.42 7.66 -0.70
C ARG A 200 -6.50 7.53 0.82
N LEU A 201 -5.94 6.48 1.40
CA LEU A 201 -5.91 6.29 2.85
C LEU A 201 -4.79 7.09 3.53
N VAL A 202 -3.71 7.46 2.83
CA VAL A 202 -2.76 8.48 3.32
C VAL A 202 -3.47 9.81 3.55
N ALA A 203 -4.48 10.12 2.72
CA ALA A 203 -5.36 11.29 2.88
C ALA A 203 -6.51 11.05 3.88
N SER A 204 -6.23 10.36 4.97
CA SER A 204 -7.18 10.17 6.08
C SER A 204 -6.70 10.81 7.38
N SER A 205 -7.63 11.07 8.29
CA SER A 205 -7.32 11.65 9.61
C SER A 205 -6.51 10.72 10.50
N GLU A 206 -6.53 9.40 10.26
CA GLU A 206 -5.83 8.38 11.03
C GLU A 206 -4.42 8.10 10.51
N ALA A 207 -4.09 8.55 9.30
CA ALA A 207 -2.76 8.37 8.74
C ALA A 207 -1.69 9.16 9.51
N HIS A 208 -0.60 8.49 9.91
CA HIS A 208 0.49 9.12 10.65
C HIS A 208 1.47 9.80 9.68
N VAL A 209 1.06 10.95 9.14
CA VAL A 209 1.85 11.74 8.18
C VAL A 209 1.95 13.19 8.60
N HIS A 210 2.96 13.89 8.10
CA HIS A 210 3.11 15.32 8.31
C HIS A 210 1.91 16.10 7.70
N PRO A 211 1.37 17.17 8.34
CA PRO A 211 0.27 17.97 7.78
C PRO A 211 0.56 18.53 6.39
N GLU A 212 1.83 18.78 6.06
CA GLU A 212 2.24 19.20 4.72
C GLU A 212 1.96 18.12 3.67
N HIS A 213 2.04 16.82 4.00
CA HIS A 213 1.68 15.75 3.08
C HIS A 213 0.19 15.84 2.70
N HIS A 214 -0.69 16.02 3.67
CA HIS A 214 -2.13 16.22 3.43
C HIS A 214 -2.41 17.40 2.50
N LYS A 215 -1.76 18.55 2.73
CA LYS A 215 -1.91 19.72 1.87
C LYS A 215 -1.46 19.45 0.43
N ARG A 216 -0.31 18.79 0.28
CA ARG A 216 0.24 18.44 -1.04
C ARG A 216 -0.66 17.46 -1.78
N LEU A 217 -1.21 16.45 -1.09
CA LEU A 217 -2.13 15.48 -1.70
C LEU A 217 -3.39 16.14 -2.25
N ILE A 218 -3.98 17.09 -1.49
CA ILE A 218 -5.20 17.81 -1.95
C ILE A 218 -4.91 18.77 -3.10
N ALA A 219 -3.72 19.36 -3.14
CA ALA A 219 -3.34 20.31 -4.18
C ALA A 219 -2.87 19.66 -5.49
N ALA A 220 -2.44 18.39 -5.44
CA ALA A 220 -1.79 17.73 -6.55
C ALA A 220 -2.77 17.14 -7.57
N SER A 221 -2.33 17.06 -8.81
CA SER A 221 -2.90 16.25 -9.88
C SER A 221 -2.05 15.01 -10.15
N GLY A 222 -2.54 14.07 -10.95
CA GLY A 222 -1.76 12.90 -11.36
C GLY A 222 -0.45 13.25 -12.10
N HIS A 223 -0.40 14.41 -12.76
CA HIS A 223 0.79 14.92 -13.45
C HIS A 223 1.88 15.44 -12.49
N ASP A 224 1.51 15.74 -11.25
CA ASP A 224 2.44 16.20 -10.22
C ASP A 224 3.17 15.05 -9.53
N THR A 225 2.99 13.82 -9.99
CA THR A 225 3.77 12.67 -9.53
C THR A 225 4.90 12.34 -10.50
N THR A 226 6.03 11.90 -9.96
CA THR A 226 7.15 11.35 -10.70
C THR A 226 7.58 10.02 -10.11
N ARG A 227 8.29 9.20 -10.90
CA ARG A 227 8.94 7.98 -10.43
C ARG A 227 10.44 8.21 -10.45
N SER A 228 11.05 8.18 -9.29
CA SER A 228 12.47 8.56 -9.13
C SER A 228 13.18 7.63 -8.16
N GLY A 229 14.48 7.43 -8.38
CA GLY A 229 15.41 6.75 -7.48
C GLY A 229 16.28 7.72 -6.67
N VAL A 230 15.92 9.00 -6.60
CA VAL A 230 16.74 10.03 -5.94
C VAL A 230 16.85 9.85 -4.43
N PHE A 231 15.87 9.22 -3.78
CA PHE A 231 15.87 8.99 -2.34
C PHE A 231 16.37 7.59 -1.98
N GLY A 232 17.18 7.48 -0.93
CA GLY A 232 17.80 6.23 -0.48
C GLY A 232 18.84 5.71 -1.46
N PRO A 233 19.81 6.53 -1.92
CA PRO A 233 20.80 6.12 -2.90
C PRO A 233 21.69 4.96 -2.42
N GLU A 234 21.82 4.76 -1.11
CA GLU A 234 22.49 3.62 -0.49
C GLU A 234 21.71 2.29 -0.60
N MET A 235 20.47 2.32 -1.06
CA MET A 235 19.61 1.15 -1.27
C MET A 235 19.08 1.12 -2.71
N PRO A 236 19.95 1.06 -3.74
CA PRO A 236 19.53 1.16 -5.15
C PRO A 236 18.54 0.06 -5.55
N ASP A 237 18.67 -1.14 -4.97
CA ASP A 237 17.81 -2.27 -5.26
C ASP A 237 16.37 -2.10 -4.69
N PHE A 238 16.17 -1.14 -3.79
CA PHE A 238 14.86 -0.78 -3.25
C PHE A 238 14.24 0.43 -3.99
N ASN A 239 14.76 0.82 -5.12
CA ASN A 239 14.30 1.90 -5.98
C ASN A 239 13.78 1.37 -7.34
N PRO A 240 12.95 2.12 -8.06
CA PRO A 240 12.47 3.47 -7.76
C PRO A 240 11.19 3.51 -6.90
N MET A 241 10.81 4.74 -6.50
CA MET A 241 9.52 5.02 -5.87
C MET A 241 8.74 6.10 -6.64
N ARG A 242 7.40 6.05 -6.57
CA ARG A 242 6.55 7.12 -7.08
C ARG A 242 6.14 8.06 -5.94
N LEU A 243 6.31 9.36 -6.19
CA LEU A 243 6.08 10.42 -5.22
C LEU A 243 5.63 11.71 -5.91
N LEU A 244 5.21 12.70 -5.13
CA LEU A 244 4.96 14.05 -5.64
C LEU A 244 6.28 14.69 -6.06
N LYS A 245 6.25 15.45 -7.16
CA LYS A 245 7.41 16.24 -7.61
C LYS A 245 7.78 17.25 -6.55
N VAL A 246 9.07 17.37 -6.31
CA VAL A 246 9.70 18.36 -5.42
C VAL A 246 10.99 18.82 -6.07
N ARG A 247 11.57 19.93 -5.58
CA ARG A 247 12.77 20.53 -6.15
C ARG A 247 13.87 19.49 -6.43
N VAL A 248 14.18 18.61 -5.46
CA VAL A 248 15.23 17.60 -5.63
C VAL A 248 14.90 16.58 -6.73
N THR A 249 13.64 16.19 -6.90
CA THR A 249 13.26 15.28 -7.98
C THR A 249 13.33 15.92 -9.37
N GLU A 250 13.04 17.21 -9.47
CA GLU A 250 13.16 17.99 -10.72
C GLU A 250 14.63 18.27 -11.06
N GLU A 251 15.46 18.59 -10.06
CA GLU A 251 16.89 18.83 -10.23
C GLU A 251 17.61 17.61 -10.82
N PHE A 252 17.24 16.40 -10.40
CA PHE A 252 17.87 15.14 -10.83
C PHE A 252 17.05 14.36 -11.86
N GLU A 253 16.04 14.96 -12.47
CA GLU A 253 15.29 14.30 -13.56
C GLU A 253 16.23 14.01 -14.75
N GLY A 254 16.32 12.72 -15.13
CA GLY A 254 17.22 12.26 -16.20
C GLY A 254 18.70 12.29 -15.87
N ARG A 255 19.08 12.51 -14.60
CA ARG A 255 20.48 12.58 -14.12
C ARG A 255 20.69 11.84 -12.81
N LEU A 256 20.05 10.67 -12.65
CA LEU A 256 20.18 9.88 -11.42
C LEU A 256 21.61 9.39 -11.16
N GLU A 257 22.45 9.32 -12.19
CA GLU A 257 23.88 9.03 -12.07
C GLU A 257 24.67 10.11 -11.32
N ASP A 258 24.14 11.33 -11.25
CA ASP A 258 24.76 12.44 -10.50
C ASP A 258 24.39 12.41 -8.99
N VAL A 259 23.42 11.56 -8.59
CA VAL A 259 23.05 11.38 -7.18
C VAL A 259 24.17 10.60 -6.47
N PRO A 260 24.68 11.09 -5.33
CA PRO A 260 25.74 10.38 -4.61
C PRO A 260 25.23 9.00 -4.12
N THR A 261 26.12 8.01 -4.11
CA THR A 261 25.79 6.65 -3.63
C THR A 261 25.68 6.56 -2.11
N GLU A 262 26.21 7.56 -1.39
CA GLU A 262 26.17 7.66 0.07
C GLU A 262 25.83 9.11 0.49
N ARG A 263 25.11 9.25 1.60
CA ARG A 263 24.62 10.55 2.09
C ARG A 263 25.49 11.18 3.19
N ASP A 264 26.61 10.59 3.56
CA ASP A 264 27.41 11.03 4.73
C ASP A 264 27.88 12.47 4.64
N ASN A 265 28.20 12.93 3.43
CA ASN A 265 28.67 14.30 3.17
C ASN A 265 27.56 15.26 2.72
N GLU A 266 26.31 14.79 2.62
CA GLU A 266 25.21 15.62 2.17
C GLU A 266 24.75 16.59 3.27
N PRO A 267 24.22 17.77 2.89
CA PRO A 267 23.77 18.76 3.86
C PRO A 267 22.60 18.25 4.68
N VAL A 268 22.54 18.64 5.95
CA VAL A 268 21.36 18.47 6.80
C VAL A 268 20.25 19.38 6.28
N ILE A 269 19.11 18.78 5.92
CA ILE A 269 17.94 19.47 5.38
C ILE A 269 16.82 19.62 6.41
N GLY A 270 16.91 18.91 7.54
CA GLY A 270 15.89 18.93 8.57
C GLY A 270 16.14 17.93 9.69
N GLN A 271 15.13 17.74 10.50
CA GLN A 271 15.13 16.81 11.64
C GLN A 271 13.79 16.10 11.74
N THR A 272 13.80 14.91 12.31
CA THR A 272 12.59 14.12 12.62
C THR A 272 12.85 13.25 13.86
N VAL A 273 11.84 12.52 14.31
CA VAL A 273 11.98 11.41 15.26
C VAL A 273 11.87 10.11 14.49
N PHE A 274 12.88 9.24 14.61
CA PHE A 274 12.89 7.92 13.98
C PHE A 274 13.20 6.86 15.04
N LEU A 275 12.37 5.86 15.18
CA LEU A 275 12.45 4.83 16.24
C LEU A 275 12.60 5.42 17.66
N GLY A 276 11.88 6.53 17.92
CA GLY A 276 11.90 7.22 19.21
C GLY A 276 13.19 8.01 19.52
N GLN A 277 14.09 8.16 18.54
CA GLN A 277 15.33 8.93 18.67
C GLN A 277 15.34 10.13 17.70
N PRO A 278 15.96 11.26 18.10
CA PRO A 278 16.21 12.35 17.15
C PRO A 278 17.02 11.87 15.95
N HIS A 279 16.58 12.21 14.76
CA HIS A 279 17.23 11.87 13.49
C HIS A 279 17.43 13.12 12.64
N GLU A 280 18.69 13.40 12.27
CA GLU A 280 19.03 14.43 11.30
C GLU A 280 18.74 13.93 9.89
N LYS A 281 17.86 14.63 9.19
CA LYS A 281 17.58 14.33 7.78
C LYS A 281 18.62 15.00 6.91
N LYS A 282 19.37 14.18 6.18
CA LYS A 282 20.26 14.64 5.12
C LYS A 282 19.55 14.66 3.78
N ARG A 283 20.06 15.39 2.82
CA ARG A 283 19.57 15.36 1.44
C ARG A 283 19.48 13.91 0.94
N PHE A 284 18.48 13.58 0.14
CA PHE A 284 18.18 12.24 -0.38
C PHE A 284 17.71 11.22 0.68
N ASP A 285 17.37 11.65 1.88
CA ASP A 285 16.90 10.75 2.94
C ASP A 285 15.56 10.09 2.58
N VAL A 286 15.51 8.75 2.66
CA VAL A 286 14.32 7.93 2.38
C VAL A 286 13.30 7.95 3.52
N ILE A 287 13.69 8.38 4.73
CA ILE A 287 12.77 8.48 5.88
C ILE A 287 11.69 9.51 5.56
N LEU A 288 10.44 9.08 5.54
CA LEU A 288 9.31 9.94 5.20
C LEU A 288 9.03 10.97 6.30
N PRO A 289 8.53 12.18 5.95
CA PRO A 289 8.11 13.15 6.93
C PRO A 289 6.94 12.65 7.79
N THR A 290 7.14 12.66 9.11
CA THR A 290 6.14 12.41 10.15
C THR A 290 5.69 13.75 10.77
N PRO A 291 4.69 13.78 11.66
CA PRO A 291 4.27 15.01 12.33
C PRO A 291 5.41 15.77 13.06
N ASP A 292 6.46 15.06 13.47
CA ASP A 292 7.61 15.64 14.19
C ASP A 292 8.71 16.17 13.25
N THR A 293 8.53 16.07 11.93
CA THR A 293 9.54 16.48 10.95
C THR A 293 9.55 18.00 10.76
N THR A 294 10.74 18.58 10.70
CA THR A 294 10.98 19.97 10.36
C THR A 294 12.09 20.10 9.32
N GLY A 295 12.13 21.19 8.57
CA GLY A 295 13.22 21.46 7.62
C GLY A 295 12.73 21.84 6.23
N ASP A 296 13.55 21.59 5.22
CA ASP A 296 13.27 21.88 3.82
C ASP A 296 12.44 20.77 3.16
N PHE A 297 11.13 20.97 3.13
CA PHE A 297 10.17 20.00 2.58
C PHE A 297 10.29 19.78 1.06
N GLU A 298 11.00 20.65 0.33
CA GLU A 298 11.30 20.46 -1.09
C GLU A 298 12.47 19.49 -1.33
N GLU A 299 13.13 19.06 -0.28
CA GLU A 299 14.19 18.04 -0.29
C GLU A 299 13.72 16.70 0.30
N MET A 300 12.40 16.52 0.55
CA MET A 300 11.85 15.34 1.23
C MET A 300 10.91 14.53 0.33
N ALA A 301 10.81 13.22 0.57
CA ALA A 301 9.94 12.32 -0.18
C ALA A 301 8.48 12.41 0.29
N TRP A 302 7.53 12.58 -0.65
CA TRP A 302 6.09 12.62 -0.43
C TRP A 302 5.41 11.57 -1.30
N LEU A 303 5.29 10.34 -0.80
CA LEU A 303 4.81 9.21 -1.59
C LEU A 303 3.33 9.39 -1.99
N ALA A 304 3.05 9.30 -3.29
CA ALA A 304 1.72 9.41 -3.84
C ALA A 304 1.63 8.71 -5.20
N GLY A 305 0.53 7.99 -5.45
CA GLY A 305 0.20 7.42 -6.76
C GLY A 305 -0.50 8.43 -7.68
N GLN A 306 -0.64 8.08 -8.96
CA GLN A 306 -1.26 8.95 -9.96
C GLN A 306 -2.76 9.22 -9.72
N GLY A 307 -3.43 8.39 -8.89
CA GLY A 307 -4.80 8.64 -8.44
C GLY A 307 -4.95 9.87 -7.53
N VAL A 308 -3.85 10.52 -7.12
CA VAL A 308 -3.86 11.69 -6.21
C VAL A 308 -4.79 12.80 -6.69
N GLY A 309 -4.89 13.04 -8.00
CA GLY A 309 -5.76 14.10 -8.56
C GLY A 309 -7.27 13.89 -8.33
N MET A 310 -7.68 12.72 -7.83
CA MET A 310 -9.07 12.45 -7.42
C MET A 310 -9.30 12.67 -5.92
N ILE A 311 -8.25 13.04 -5.16
CA ILE A 311 -8.30 13.26 -3.72
C ILE A 311 -8.48 14.76 -3.45
N THR A 312 -9.64 15.14 -2.95
CA THR A 312 -10.01 16.55 -2.75
C THR A 312 -10.14 16.95 -1.29
N ASP A 313 -10.04 15.97 -0.38
CA ASP A 313 -10.26 16.19 1.06
C ASP A 313 -9.54 15.17 1.94
N ILE A 314 -9.46 15.49 3.23
CA ILE A 314 -9.01 14.59 4.30
C ILE A 314 -10.23 14.22 5.12
N ARG A 315 -10.49 12.91 5.25
CA ARG A 315 -11.65 12.36 5.96
C ARG A 315 -11.25 11.20 6.86
N PRO A 316 -12.10 10.80 7.83
CA PRO A 316 -11.92 9.54 8.53
C PRO A 316 -11.84 8.35 7.56
N ALA A 317 -10.90 7.44 7.76
CA ALA A 317 -10.66 6.30 6.89
C ALA A 317 -11.90 5.41 6.72
N GLY A 318 -12.70 5.25 7.79
CA GLY A 318 -13.97 4.52 7.73
C GLY A 318 -14.94 5.12 6.72
N GLN A 319 -15.08 6.46 6.68
CA GLN A 319 -15.94 7.14 5.70
C GLN A 319 -15.40 6.96 4.28
N ILE A 320 -14.08 7.00 4.10
CA ILE A 320 -13.45 6.78 2.78
C ILE A 320 -13.81 5.38 2.26
N VAL A 321 -13.70 4.34 3.09
CA VAL A 321 -14.05 2.97 2.71
C VAL A 321 -15.52 2.88 2.33
N GLU A 322 -16.42 3.39 3.16
CA GLU A 322 -17.87 3.35 2.92
C GLU A 322 -18.26 4.08 1.63
N GLU A 323 -17.73 5.28 1.40
CA GLU A 323 -18.00 6.03 0.16
C GLU A 323 -17.48 5.32 -1.08
N MET A 324 -16.22 4.88 -1.08
CA MET A 324 -15.64 4.17 -2.22
C MET A 324 -16.44 2.90 -2.55
N MET A 325 -16.92 2.18 -1.55
CA MET A 325 -17.68 0.95 -1.77
C MET A 325 -19.12 1.21 -2.21
N ASN A 326 -19.77 2.27 -1.70
CA ASN A 326 -21.09 2.69 -2.15
C ASN A 326 -21.04 3.16 -3.61
N ASP A 327 -20.09 4.02 -3.95
CA ASP A 327 -19.90 4.52 -5.32
C ASP A 327 -19.58 3.37 -6.29
N ALA A 328 -18.74 2.42 -5.89
CA ALA A 328 -18.46 1.22 -6.70
C ALA A 328 -19.72 0.40 -6.97
N THR A 329 -20.54 0.20 -5.93
CA THR A 329 -21.82 -0.52 -6.04
C THR A 329 -22.78 0.19 -7.01
N ASP A 330 -22.85 1.52 -6.95
CA ASP A 330 -23.68 2.32 -7.84
C ASP A 330 -23.21 2.25 -9.30
N VAL A 331 -21.89 2.30 -9.52
CA VAL A 331 -21.29 2.15 -10.86
C VAL A 331 -21.62 0.77 -11.43
N LEU A 332 -21.35 -0.30 -10.69
CA LEU A 332 -21.63 -1.67 -11.14
C LEU A 332 -23.12 -1.93 -11.37
N THR A 333 -23.98 -1.40 -10.50
CA THR A 333 -25.44 -1.51 -10.66
C THR A 333 -25.91 -0.79 -11.93
N ARG A 334 -25.39 0.41 -12.20
CA ARG A 334 -25.72 1.17 -13.40
C ARG A 334 -25.28 0.46 -14.68
N LEU A 335 -24.10 -0.11 -14.70
CA LEU A 335 -23.56 -0.84 -15.85
C LEU A 335 -24.25 -2.19 -16.07
N GLY A 336 -24.69 -2.85 -15.00
CA GLY A 336 -25.45 -4.11 -15.07
C GLY A 336 -26.90 -3.96 -15.53
N ARG A 337 -27.43 -2.74 -15.64
CA ARG A 337 -28.74 -2.48 -16.26
C ARG A 337 -28.60 -2.57 -17.77
N THR A 338 -28.87 -3.75 -18.33
CA THR A 338 -29.00 -3.91 -19.79
C THR A 338 -30.15 -3.02 -20.28
N MET A 339 -29.86 -2.09 -21.20
CA MET A 339 -30.91 -1.39 -21.93
C MET A 339 -31.69 -2.45 -22.74
N PRO A 340 -33.02 -2.48 -22.68
CA PRO A 340 -33.76 -3.35 -23.57
C PRO A 340 -33.41 -2.95 -25.01
N VAL A 341 -32.90 -3.91 -25.80
CA VAL A 341 -32.77 -3.72 -27.23
C VAL A 341 -34.17 -3.44 -27.75
N ALA A 342 -34.41 -2.25 -28.30
CA ALA A 342 -35.65 -1.96 -28.98
C ALA A 342 -35.85 -3.04 -30.06
N ALA A 343 -36.88 -3.85 -29.95
CA ALA A 343 -37.27 -4.78 -30.97
C ALA A 343 -37.66 -3.92 -32.20
N GLU A 344 -36.92 -4.00 -33.30
CA GLU A 344 -37.28 -3.45 -34.60
C GLU A 344 -38.51 -4.17 -35.17
#